data_d14f26b0af87d7d6fcc0f1a9955b1692
#
_entry.id   d14f26b0af87d7d6fcc0f1a9955b1692
#
_cell.length_a   1.000
_cell.length_b   1.000
_cell.length_c   1.000
_cell.angle_alpha   90.00
_cell.angle_beta   90.00
_cell.angle_gamma   90.00
#
_symmetry.space_group_name_H-M   'P 1'
#
loop_
_entity.id
_entity.type
_entity.pdbx_description
1 polymer ?
#
loop_
_entity_poly.entity_id
_entity_poly.type
_entity_poly.pdbx_seq_one_letter_code
_entity_poly.pdbx_strand_id
1 'polypeptide(L)'
;MEELRRWPIGFTLFAGIMLITIGILHALWGLAALINGKFFVVGPNYTYDLNVSAWGWIHLVVGVIVGLAGFLLLSGAAWARGIVVGLAVLSLVANFMAIPYFPAWSIVIIALDIAAIWALTVHRWDIKEPDRPGDR
;
A
#
# COMPACT_ATOMS: atom_id res chain seq x y z
N MET A 1 -14.58 -14.03 23.25
CA MET A 1 -14.68 -12.59 23.01
C MET A 1 -13.33 -11.90 22.85
N GLU A 2 -12.31 -12.28 23.61
CA GLU A 2 -10.97 -11.69 23.44
C GLU A 2 -10.25 -12.14 22.16
N GLU A 3 -10.51 -13.32 21.64
CA GLU A 3 -9.90 -13.82 20.41
C GLU A 3 -10.34 -13.04 19.18
N LEU A 4 -11.61 -12.65 19.09
CA LEU A 4 -12.13 -11.84 17.98
C LEU A 4 -11.55 -10.42 17.96
N ARG A 5 -11.01 -9.93 19.09
CA ARG A 5 -10.36 -8.62 19.20
C ARG A 5 -8.88 -8.63 18.80
N ARG A 6 -8.25 -9.80 18.75
CA ARG A 6 -6.83 -9.94 18.37
C ARG A 6 -6.60 -9.93 16.85
N TRP A 7 -7.56 -10.39 16.09
CA TRP A 7 -7.48 -10.42 14.63
C TRP A 7 -7.26 -9.05 13.98
N PRO A 8 -7.96 -7.97 14.40
CA PRO A 8 -7.76 -6.65 13.83
C PRO A 8 -6.36 -6.11 14.06
N ILE A 9 -5.78 -6.37 15.25
CA ILE A 9 -4.42 -5.92 15.59
C ILE A 9 -3.39 -6.63 14.73
N GLY A 10 -3.53 -7.94 14.56
CA GLY A 10 -2.64 -8.74 13.71
C GLY A 10 -2.65 -8.27 12.26
N PHE A 11 -3.83 -8.00 11.69
CA PHE A 11 -3.97 -7.47 10.33
C PHE A 11 -3.37 -6.08 10.17
N THR A 12 -3.56 -5.19 11.14
CA THR A 12 -2.99 -3.84 11.12
C THR A 12 -1.47 -3.89 11.21
N LEU A 13 -0.92 -4.74 12.07
CA LEU A 13 0.53 -4.97 12.17
C LEU A 13 1.10 -5.53 10.87
N PHE A 14 0.46 -6.55 10.31
CA PHE A 14 0.88 -7.14 9.05
C PHE A 14 0.84 -6.10 7.91
N ALA A 15 -0.27 -5.38 7.76
CA ALA A 15 -0.42 -4.34 6.75
C ALA A 15 0.61 -3.22 6.91
N GLY A 16 0.85 -2.76 8.14
CA GLY A 16 1.84 -1.73 8.42
C GLY A 16 3.27 -2.17 8.08
N ILE A 17 3.66 -3.38 8.49
CA ILE A 17 4.98 -3.94 8.17
C ILE A 17 5.14 -4.13 6.67
N MET A 18 4.12 -4.65 5.98
CA MET A 18 4.15 -4.83 4.52
C MET A 18 4.29 -3.49 3.80
N LEU A 19 3.54 -2.46 4.21
CA LEU A 19 3.65 -1.12 3.63
C LEU A 19 5.03 -0.51 3.84
N ILE A 20 5.61 -0.65 5.04
CA ILE A 20 6.98 -0.17 5.30
C ILE A 20 7.97 -0.90 4.40
N THR A 21 7.87 -2.23 4.30
CA THR A 21 8.76 -3.04 3.46
C THR A 21 8.65 -2.65 1.99
N ILE A 22 7.41 -2.54 1.48
CA ILE A 22 7.15 -2.12 0.09
C ILE A 22 7.67 -0.70 -0.13
N GLY A 23 7.43 0.22 0.80
CA GLY A 23 7.92 1.59 0.74
C GLY A 23 9.44 1.66 0.64
N ILE A 24 10.16 0.90 1.47
CA ILE A 24 11.62 0.81 1.42
C ILE A 24 12.09 0.25 0.07
N LEU A 25 11.49 -0.82 -0.42
CA LEU A 25 11.86 -1.44 -1.70
C LEU A 25 11.63 -0.46 -2.87
N HIS A 26 10.51 0.25 -2.89
CA HIS A 26 10.24 1.28 -3.90
C HIS A 26 11.23 2.44 -3.83
N ALA A 27 11.56 2.91 -2.63
CA ALA A 27 12.53 3.97 -2.43
C ALA A 27 13.94 3.56 -2.89
N LEU A 28 14.37 2.35 -2.54
CA LEU A 28 15.66 1.79 -2.99
C LEU A 28 15.70 1.62 -4.50
N TRP A 29 14.60 1.12 -5.11
CA TRP A 29 14.50 0.97 -6.54
C TRP A 29 14.56 2.33 -7.26
N GLY A 30 13.83 3.32 -6.76
CA GLY A 30 13.87 4.69 -7.27
C GLY A 30 15.27 5.31 -7.17
N LEU A 31 15.92 5.13 -6.02
CA LEU A 31 17.29 5.61 -5.80
C LEU A 31 18.29 4.93 -6.75
N ALA A 32 18.19 3.62 -6.91
CA ALA A 32 19.03 2.86 -7.84
C ALA A 32 18.86 3.35 -9.29
N ALA A 33 17.64 3.65 -9.71
CA ALA A 33 17.34 4.20 -11.03
C ALA A 33 17.97 5.60 -11.22
N LEU A 34 17.93 6.45 -10.19
CA LEU A 34 18.52 7.79 -10.23
C LEU A 34 20.06 7.76 -10.29
N ILE A 35 20.69 6.81 -9.58
CA ILE A 35 22.16 6.70 -9.53
C ILE A 35 22.70 6.09 -10.83
N ASN A 36 22.06 5.01 -11.34
CA ASN A 36 22.61 4.25 -12.46
C ASN A 36 22.24 4.83 -13.84
N GLY A 37 21.23 5.69 -13.95
CA GLY A 37 20.86 6.43 -15.16
C GLY A 37 20.50 5.59 -16.39
N LYS A 38 20.54 4.25 -16.30
CA LYS A 38 20.32 3.32 -17.43
C LYS A 38 19.60 2.08 -16.95
N PHE A 39 18.27 2.11 -16.97
CA PHE A 39 17.48 0.88 -16.88
C PHE A 39 16.87 0.61 -18.24
N PHE A 40 17.36 -0.43 -18.92
CA PHE A 40 16.70 -0.94 -20.11
C PHE A 40 15.63 -1.95 -19.69
N VAL A 41 14.37 -1.56 -19.76
CA VAL A 41 13.29 -2.53 -19.79
C VAL A 41 13.17 -3.00 -21.23
N VAL A 42 13.84 -4.08 -21.56
CA VAL A 42 13.67 -4.75 -22.84
C VAL A 42 12.41 -5.61 -22.77
N GLY A 43 11.29 -5.06 -23.21
CA GLY A 43 10.11 -5.85 -23.53
C GLY A 43 10.23 -6.38 -24.95
N PRO A 44 9.68 -7.56 -25.28
CA PRO A 44 9.85 -8.20 -26.58
C PRO A 44 9.34 -7.41 -27.79
N ASN A 45 8.58 -6.34 -27.63
CA ASN A 45 7.99 -5.57 -28.72
C ASN A 45 7.86 -4.06 -28.52
N TYR A 46 8.40 -3.47 -27.43
CA TYR A 46 8.29 -2.04 -27.18
C TYR A 46 9.56 -1.49 -26.56
N THR A 47 10.23 -0.60 -27.29
CA THR A 47 11.25 0.28 -26.73
C THR A 47 10.52 1.51 -26.21
N TYR A 48 10.16 1.51 -24.92
CA TYR A 48 9.76 2.75 -24.27
C TYR A 48 11.04 3.49 -23.90
N ASP A 49 11.25 4.65 -24.49
CA ASP A 49 12.18 5.65 -23.97
C ASP A 49 11.57 6.23 -22.67
N LEU A 50 11.55 5.42 -21.62
CA LEU A 50 11.19 5.90 -20.31
C LEU A 50 12.34 6.80 -19.84
N ASN A 51 11.99 8.03 -19.54
CA ASN A 51 12.89 8.92 -18.83
C ASN A 51 13.18 8.27 -17.46
N VAL A 52 14.33 7.59 -17.37
CA VAL A 52 14.73 6.80 -16.19
C VAL A 52 14.77 7.67 -14.94
N SER A 53 15.12 8.94 -15.09
CA SER A 53 15.12 9.90 -13.99
C SER A 53 13.69 10.16 -13.48
N ALA A 54 12.72 10.39 -14.37
CA ALA A 54 11.33 10.58 -13.98
C ALA A 54 10.77 9.32 -13.30
N TRP A 55 11.08 8.13 -13.82
CA TRP A 55 10.72 6.85 -13.22
C TRP A 55 11.32 6.67 -11.83
N GLY A 56 12.61 6.98 -11.67
CA GLY A 56 13.31 6.93 -10.39
C GLY A 56 12.69 7.86 -9.35
N TRP A 57 12.37 9.10 -9.71
CA TRP A 57 11.71 10.06 -8.83
C TRP A 57 10.32 9.61 -8.41
N ILE A 58 9.52 9.09 -9.33
CA ILE A 58 8.18 8.56 -9.03
C ILE A 58 8.27 7.44 -7.99
N HIS A 59 9.17 6.47 -8.19
CA HIS A 59 9.33 5.34 -7.26
C HIS A 59 9.87 5.77 -5.91
N LEU A 60 10.78 6.72 -5.87
CA LEU A 60 11.32 7.28 -4.63
C LEU A 60 10.22 7.97 -3.82
N VAL A 61 9.45 8.86 -4.44
CA VAL A 61 8.36 9.60 -3.78
C VAL A 61 7.27 8.65 -3.32
N VAL A 62 6.82 7.73 -4.18
CA VAL A 62 5.81 6.71 -3.83
C VAL A 62 6.32 5.84 -2.69
N GLY A 63 7.57 5.40 -2.73
CA GLY A 63 8.18 4.60 -1.68
C GLY A 63 8.17 5.30 -0.32
N VAL A 64 8.54 6.58 -0.28
CA VAL A 64 8.51 7.40 0.95
C VAL A 64 7.07 7.54 1.46
N ILE A 65 6.11 7.85 0.60
CA ILE A 65 4.69 8.00 0.99
C ILE A 65 4.14 6.70 1.55
N VAL A 66 4.37 5.57 0.86
CA VAL A 66 3.87 4.25 1.27
C VAL A 66 4.54 3.81 2.58
N GLY A 67 5.85 4.01 2.73
CA GLY A 67 6.57 3.69 3.96
C GLY A 67 6.08 4.51 5.16
N LEU A 68 5.88 5.82 4.99
CA LEU A 68 5.31 6.69 6.02
C LEU A 68 3.88 6.29 6.37
N ALA A 69 3.04 5.96 5.38
CA ALA A 69 1.67 5.48 5.62
C ALA A 69 1.66 4.20 6.46
N GLY A 70 2.58 3.27 6.19
CA GLY A 70 2.77 2.06 7.00
C GLY A 70 3.16 2.38 8.44
N PHE A 71 4.12 3.28 8.64
CA PHE A 71 4.54 3.71 9.97
C PHE A 71 3.41 4.39 10.75
N LEU A 72 2.67 5.29 10.10
CA LEU A 72 1.53 5.97 10.70
C LEU A 72 0.38 5.01 11.02
N LEU A 73 0.17 3.99 10.19
CA LEU A 73 -0.79 2.93 10.46
C LEU A 73 -0.43 2.17 11.74
N LEU A 74 0.85 1.85 11.93
CA LEU A 74 1.34 1.17 13.14
C LEU A 74 1.25 2.06 14.39
N SER A 75 1.39 3.38 14.23
CA SER A 75 1.22 4.34 15.33
C SER A 75 -0.24 4.54 15.76
N GLY A 76 -1.20 3.91 15.07
CA GLY A 76 -2.63 3.97 15.41
C GLY A 76 -3.33 5.25 14.97
N ALA A 77 -2.73 6.05 14.12
CA ALA A 77 -3.33 7.28 13.61
C ALA A 77 -4.57 6.96 12.75
N ALA A 78 -5.74 7.42 13.17
CA ALA A 78 -7.00 7.12 12.49
C ALA A 78 -7.05 7.63 11.04
N TRP A 79 -6.42 8.77 10.77
CA TRP A 79 -6.34 9.35 9.42
C TRP A 79 -5.42 8.56 8.48
N ALA A 80 -4.43 7.83 9.02
CA ALA A 80 -3.53 7.00 8.23
C ALA A 80 -4.28 5.86 7.52
N ARG A 81 -5.36 5.35 8.11
CA ARG A 81 -6.23 4.34 7.48
C ARG A 81 -6.85 4.88 6.19
N GLY A 82 -7.30 6.12 6.18
CA GLY A 82 -7.85 6.76 4.98
C GLY A 82 -6.82 6.87 3.86
N ILE A 83 -5.57 7.21 4.19
CA ILE A 83 -4.47 7.24 3.22
C ILE A 83 -4.19 5.85 2.67
N VAL A 84 -4.09 4.83 3.52
CA VAL A 84 -3.82 3.45 3.09
C VAL A 84 -4.94 2.92 2.20
N VAL A 85 -6.20 3.19 2.53
CA VAL A 85 -7.34 2.84 1.67
C VAL A 85 -7.26 3.57 0.33
N GLY A 86 -6.94 4.87 0.33
CA GLY A 86 -6.76 5.65 -0.90
C GLY A 86 -5.64 5.09 -1.79
N LEU A 87 -4.50 4.71 -1.18
CA LEU A 87 -3.39 4.07 -1.90
C LEU A 87 -3.77 2.70 -2.46
N ALA A 88 -4.52 1.90 -1.69
CA ALA A 88 -5.01 0.59 -2.15
C ALA A 88 -5.99 0.73 -3.32
N VAL A 89 -6.89 1.71 -3.30
CA VAL A 89 -7.78 2.01 -4.43
C VAL A 89 -6.98 2.43 -5.66
N LEU A 90 -5.98 3.29 -5.49
CA LEU A 90 -5.12 3.72 -6.59
C LEU A 90 -4.32 2.55 -7.18
N SER A 91 -3.77 1.69 -6.31
CA SER A 91 -3.08 0.45 -6.70
C SER A 91 -4.01 -0.49 -7.47
N LEU A 92 -5.23 -0.70 -6.98
CA LEU A 92 -6.25 -1.53 -7.63
C LEU A 92 -6.55 -1.03 -9.05
N VAL A 93 -6.76 0.28 -9.23
CA VAL A 93 -7.02 0.88 -10.54
C VAL A 93 -5.82 0.69 -11.48
N ALA A 94 -4.61 0.97 -10.99
CA ALA A 94 -3.38 0.81 -11.78
C ALA A 94 -3.17 -0.65 -12.21
N ASN A 95 -3.40 -1.61 -11.30
CA ASN A 95 -3.27 -3.03 -11.61
C ASN A 95 -4.39 -3.55 -12.52
N PHE A 96 -5.60 -2.99 -12.41
CA PHE A 96 -6.68 -3.29 -13.36
C PHE A 96 -6.28 -2.90 -14.79
N MET A 97 -5.66 -1.74 -14.97
CA MET A 97 -5.13 -1.30 -16.26
C MET A 97 -3.95 -2.16 -16.75
N ALA A 98 -3.21 -2.77 -15.83
CA ALA A 98 -2.06 -3.62 -16.14
C ALA A 98 -2.42 -5.08 -16.46
N ILE A 99 -3.67 -5.51 -16.26
CA ILE A 99 -4.12 -6.89 -16.53
C ILE A 99 -3.74 -7.37 -17.94
N PRO A 100 -3.90 -6.58 -19.03
CA PRO A 100 -3.53 -7.05 -20.38
C PRO A 100 -2.04 -7.40 -20.54
N TYR A 101 -1.18 -6.84 -19.69
CA TYR A 101 0.27 -7.00 -19.75
C TYR A 101 0.78 -8.07 -18.78
N PHE A 102 0.24 -8.10 -17.56
CA PHE A 102 0.67 -8.99 -16.48
C PHE A 102 -0.54 -9.57 -15.72
N PRO A 103 -1.36 -10.41 -16.36
CA PRO A 103 -2.66 -10.82 -15.81
C PRO A 103 -2.55 -11.53 -14.45
N ALA A 104 -1.67 -12.51 -14.32
CA ALA A 104 -1.53 -13.26 -13.07
C ALA A 104 -1.09 -12.38 -11.90
N TRP A 105 -0.10 -11.52 -12.13
CA TRP A 105 0.43 -10.62 -11.11
C TRP A 105 -0.59 -9.55 -10.70
N SER A 106 -1.25 -8.95 -11.69
CA SER A 106 -2.26 -7.91 -11.45
C SER A 106 -3.44 -8.46 -10.65
N ILE A 107 -3.92 -9.67 -10.94
CA ILE A 107 -5.02 -10.31 -10.20
C ILE A 107 -4.62 -10.53 -8.72
N VAL A 108 -3.40 -10.98 -8.45
CA VAL A 108 -2.90 -11.15 -7.07
C VAL A 108 -2.89 -9.82 -6.32
N ILE A 109 -2.36 -8.77 -6.94
CA ILE A 109 -2.31 -7.43 -6.30
C ILE A 109 -3.74 -6.89 -6.06
N ILE A 110 -4.63 -6.99 -7.05
CA ILE A 110 -6.04 -6.56 -6.90
C ILE A 110 -6.72 -7.30 -5.74
N ALA A 111 -6.51 -8.61 -5.60
CA ALA A 111 -7.05 -9.38 -4.51
C ALA A 111 -6.53 -8.92 -3.15
N LEU A 112 -5.23 -8.59 -3.05
CA LEU A 112 -4.62 -8.04 -1.84
C LEU A 112 -5.13 -6.64 -1.53
N ASP A 113 -5.31 -5.79 -2.52
CA ASP A 113 -5.86 -4.44 -2.35
C ASP A 113 -7.31 -4.50 -1.83
N ILE A 114 -8.14 -5.39 -2.40
CA ILE A 114 -9.52 -5.60 -1.93
C ILE A 114 -9.53 -6.11 -0.49
N ALA A 115 -8.67 -7.06 -0.14
CA ALA A 115 -8.55 -7.57 1.22
C ALA A 115 -8.11 -6.48 2.21
N ALA A 116 -7.16 -5.63 1.82
CA ALA A 116 -6.70 -4.50 2.62
C ALA A 116 -7.80 -3.46 2.83
N ILE A 117 -8.52 -3.08 1.77
CA ILE A 117 -9.64 -2.13 1.84
C ILE A 117 -10.73 -2.70 2.75
N TRP A 118 -11.09 -3.96 2.58
CA TRP A 118 -12.08 -4.63 3.41
C TRP A 118 -11.66 -4.64 4.88
N ALA A 119 -10.44 -5.07 5.18
CA ALA A 119 -9.95 -5.16 6.55
C ALA A 119 -9.93 -3.79 7.26
N LEU A 120 -9.53 -2.72 6.55
CA LEU A 120 -9.42 -1.38 7.10
C LEU A 120 -10.77 -0.65 7.20
N THR A 121 -11.76 -1.04 6.40
CA THR A 121 -13.10 -0.42 6.41
C THR A 121 -14.07 -1.10 7.36
N VAL A 122 -14.10 -2.43 7.41
CA VAL A 122 -15.03 -3.18 8.25
C VAL A 122 -14.78 -2.98 9.75
N HIS A 123 -13.52 -2.90 10.15
CA HIS A 123 -13.14 -2.71 11.57
C HIS A 123 -13.29 -1.26 12.08
N ARG A 124 -13.82 -0.35 11.27
CA ARG A 124 -14.08 1.03 11.66
C ARG A 124 -15.19 1.18 12.68
N TRP A 125 -16.07 0.18 12.80
CA TRP A 125 -17.28 0.22 13.63
C TRP A 125 -17.06 -0.28 15.06
N ASP A 126 -15.92 -0.90 15.36
CA ASP A 126 -15.64 -1.46 16.69
C ASP A 126 -14.97 -0.48 17.67
N ILE A 127 -14.75 0.77 17.26
CA ILE A 127 -14.44 1.85 18.21
C ILE A 127 -15.79 2.37 18.72
N LYS A 128 -16.48 1.54 19.52
CA LYS A 128 -17.61 1.97 20.31
C LYS A 128 -17.13 3.10 21.24
N GLU A 129 -17.91 4.17 21.25
CA GLU A 129 -17.77 5.25 22.23
C GLU A 129 -17.52 4.67 23.63
N PRO A 130 -16.59 5.25 24.38
CA PRO A 130 -16.47 4.89 25.80
C PRO A 130 -17.83 5.13 26.46
N ASP A 131 -18.30 4.13 27.20
CA ASP A 131 -19.52 4.19 28.00
C ASP A 131 -19.59 5.56 28.68
N ARG A 132 -20.57 6.36 28.31
CA ARG A 132 -20.85 7.60 29.04
C ARG A 132 -21.27 7.23 30.46
N PRO A 133 -20.63 7.74 31.50
CA PRO A 133 -21.07 7.52 32.87
C PRO A 133 -22.44 8.19 33.02
N GLY A 134 -23.51 7.47 32.87
CA GLY A 134 -24.87 7.98 32.98
C GLY A 134 -25.99 7.04 32.52
N ASP A 135 -25.67 5.98 31.80
CA ASP A 135 -26.67 5.02 31.28
C ASP A 135 -26.89 3.81 32.22
N ARG A 136 -26.83 4.05 33.53
CA ARG A 136 -27.22 3.02 34.52
C ARG A 136 -28.53 3.40 35.19
#